data_bdb8e9a85a58fcc8d65918bfdd3b2ac8
#
_entry.id   bdb8e9a85a58fcc8d65918bfdd3b2ac8
#
_cell.length_a   1.000
_cell.length_b   1.000
_cell.length_c   1.000
_cell.angle_alpha   90.00
_cell.angle_beta   90.00
_cell.angle_gamma   90.00
#
_symmetry.space_group_name_H-M   'P 1'
#
loop_
_entity.id
_entity.type
_entity.pdbx_description
1 polymer ?
#
loop_
_entity_poly.entity_id
_entity_poly.type
_entity_poly.pdbx_seq_one_letter_code
_entity_poly.pdbx_strand_id
1 'polypeptide(L)'
;AQSQGPQKQEGDGRAPAGVFTLGEAFGYADKADTAMPYRPMQATSYCIDVPDSPLYNRIIDTRTEGEAAAKGSTEPMRLDLHNNGDVRYREGLVIGHNPTATPRAGSCIFAHLWRPPGEPTAGCTAMAADTMDGVLAWLRPDARPVFVQLPRTEYVRLAREWQLPEAAR
;
A
#
# COMPACT_ATOMS: atom_id res chain seq x y z
N ALA A 1 14.31 -5.76 -11.32
CA ALA A 1 14.55 -4.53 -10.57
C ALA A 1 15.46 -3.62 -11.39
N GLN A 2 15.11 -2.35 -11.48
CA GLN A 2 15.95 -1.36 -12.14
C GLN A 2 17.21 -1.19 -11.30
N SER A 3 18.35 -1.60 -11.82
CA SER A 3 19.63 -1.51 -11.10
C SER A 3 20.27 -0.10 -11.19
N GLN A 4 19.75 0.74 -12.06
CA GLN A 4 20.23 2.11 -12.29
C GLN A 4 19.07 3.09 -12.09
N GLY A 5 19.29 4.11 -11.28
CA GLY A 5 18.30 5.11 -10.94
C GLY A 5 18.10 5.26 -9.44
N PRO A 6 17.33 6.28 -9.00
CA PRO A 6 17.08 6.49 -7.58
C PRO A 6 16.28 5.32 -7.02
N GLN A 7 16.73 4.76 -5.92
CA GLN A 7 16.00 3.75 -5.16
C GLN A 7 14.99 4.43 -4.24
N LYS A 8 13.86 3.75 -3.97
CA LYS A 8 12.85 4.23 -3.00
C LYS A 8 13.49 4.41 -1.62
N GLN A 9 13.22 5.56 -1.00
CA GLN A 9 13.64 5.88 0.36
C GLN A 9 12.44 6.32 1.21
N GLU A 10 12.56 6.16 2.51
CA GLU A 10 11.55 6.65 3.44
C GLU A 10 11.40 8.17 3.29
N GLY A 11 10.15 8.65 3.22
CA GLY A 11 9.83 10.07 3.15
C GLY A 11 10.16 10.78 1.82
N ASP A 12 10.57 10.05 0.75
CA ASP A 12 10.94 10.65 -0.54
C ASP A 12 9.75 11.09 -1.42
N GLY A 13 8.51 10.83 -0.98
CA GLY A 13 7.29 11.20 -1.71
C GLY A 13 7.10 10.47 -3.04
N ARG A 14 7.82 9.38 -3.29
CA ARG A 14 7.78 8.63 -4.55
C ARG A 14 7.17 7.25 -4.36
N ALA A 15 6.38 6.82 -5.32
CA ALA A 15 5.95 5.44 -5.40
C ALA A 15 7.13 4.54 -5.82
N PRO A 16 7.28 3.33 -5.25
CA PRO A 16 8.29 2.39 -5.71
C PRO A 16 7.97 1.89 -7.13
N ALA A 17 8.99 1.68 -7.95
CA ALA A 17 8.84 1.12 -9.28
C ALA A 17 9.33 -0.34 -9.31
N GLY A 18 8.52 -1.25 -9.87
CA GLY A 18 8.87 -2.66 -9.95
C GLY A 18 7.67 -3.59 -10.09
N VAL A 19 7.90 -4.84 -9.72
CA VAL A 19 6.88 -5.89 -9.59
C VAL A 19 6.77 -6.26 -8.12
N PHE A 20 5.57 -6.16 -7.58
CA PHE A 20 5.31 -6.36 -6.16
C PHE A 20 4.27 -7.47 -5.96
N THR A 21 4.43 -8.26 -4.92
CA THR A 21 3.35 -9.11 -4.42
C THR A 21 2.25 -8.24 -3.82
N LEU A 22 1.04 -8.76 -3.78
CA LEU A 22 -0.07 -8.14 -3.06
C LEU A 22 -0.24 -8.86 -1.72
N GLY A 23 -0.34 -8.07 -0.66
CA GLY A 23 -0.54 -8.56 0.71
C GLY A 23 -2.01 -8.64 1.10
N GLU A 24 -2.30 -8.39 2.36
CA GLU A 24 -3.67 -8.37 2.87
C GLU A 24 -4.43 -7.12 2.38
N ALA A 25 -5.72 -7.29 2.17
CA ALA A 25 -6.66 -6.20 2.05
C ALA A 25 -7.01 -5.66 3.44
N PHE A 26 -7.38 -4.39 3.51
CA PHE A 26 -7.78 -3.75 4.77
C PHE A 26 -8.89 -2.73 4.56
N GLY A 27 -9.54 -2.34 5.64
CA GLY A 27 -10.56 -1.30 5.54
C GLY A 27 -11.25 -1.01 6.86
N TYR A 28 -12.27 -0.12 6.83
CA TYR A 28 -13.00 0.28 8.02
C TYR A 28 -14.15 -0.67 8.38
N ALA A 29 -14.69 -1.38 7.39
CA ALA A 29 -15.74 -2.36 7.60
C ALA A 29 -15.17 -3.66 8.20
N ASP A 30 -16.03 -4.42 8.89
CA ASP A 30 -15.65 -5.73 9.44
C ASP A 30 -15.36 -6.78 8.36
N LYS A 31 -15.88 -6.56 7.14
CA LYS A 31 -15.75 -7.46 5.98
C LYS A 31 -15.60 -6.65 4.70
N ALA A 32 -14.97 -7.25 3.70
CA ALA A 32 -14.94 -6.76 2.33
C ALA A 32 -15.27 -7.90 1.35
N ASP A 33 -15.75 -7.55 0.17
CA ASP A 33 -15.95 -8.51 -0.92
C ASP A 33 -14.61 -8.81 -1.60
N THR A 34 -13.87 -9.72 -1.00
CA THR A 34 -12.56 -10.14 -1.51
C THR A 34 -12.21 -11.55 -1.06
N ALA A 35 -11.48 -12.28 -1.89
CA ALA A 35 -10.87 -13.55 -1.51
C ALA A 35 -9.48 -13.38 -0.87
N MET A 36 -8.91 -12.16 -0.89
CA MET A 36 -7.65 -11.85 -0.21
C MET A 36 -7.83 -11.92 1.30
N PRO A 37 -6.76 -12.25 2.07
CA PRO A 37 -6.79 -12.03 3.51
C PRO A 37 -7.22 -10.60 3.80
N TYR A 38 -8.17 -10.41 4.71
CA TYR A 38 -8.71 -9.10 5.03
C TYR A 38 -8.55 -8.78 6.52
N ARG A 39 -8.09 -7.55 6.79
CA ARG A 39 -7.92 -7.03 8.14
C ARG A 39 -8.83 -5.81 8.35
N PRO A 40 -9.86 -5.90 9.22
CA PRO A 40 -10.60 -4.72 9.64
C PRO A 40 -9.72 -3.83 10.53
N MET A 41 -9.59 -2.55 10.16
CA MET A 41 -8.78 -1.59 10.90
C MET A 41 -9.52 -1.08 12.15
N GLN A 42 -8.81 -1.02 13.26
CA GLN A 42 -9.27 -0.50 14.54
C GLN A 42 -8.72 0.90 14.80
N ALA A 43 -9.29 1.66 15.72
CA ALA A 43 -8.76 2.96 16.15
C ALA A 43 -7.30 2.87 16.62
N THR A 44 -6.88 1.69 17.04
CA THR A 44 -5.55 1.36 17.56
C THR A 44 -4.62 0.73 16.52
N SER A 45 -5.05 0.67 15.24
CA SER A 45 -4.23 0.14 14.15
C SER A 45 -3.33 1.22 13.56
N TYR A 46 -2.05 0.90 13.44
CA TYR A 46 -1.02 1.76 12.85
C TYR A 46 -0.15 0.96 11.89
N CYS A 47 0.28 1.57 10.78
CA CYS A 47 1.44 1.07 10.05
C CYS A 47 2.68 1.78 10.58
N ILE A 48 3.73 1.03 10.90
CA ILE A 48 4.92 1.59 11.53
C ILE A 48 5.90 2.05 10.45
N ASP A 49 6.00 3.37 10.30
CA ASP A 49 6.88 4.08 9.36
C ASP A 49 8.14 4.66 10.04
N VAL A 50 8.43 4.24 11.27
CA VAL A 50 9.62 4.61 12.04
C VAL A 50 10.78 3.68 11.69
N PRO A 51 11.82 4.14 10.96
CA PRO A 51 12.86 3.27 10.39
C PRO A 51 13.65 2.44 11.38
N ASP A 52 13.81 2.93 12.61
CA ASP A 52 14.59 2.27 13.66
C ASP A 52 13.71 1.35 14.56
N SER A 53 12.41 1.24 14.26
CA SER A 53 11.51 0.35 14.97
C SER A 53 11.70 -1.10 14.52
N PRO A 54 11.70 -2.09 15.43
CA PRO A 54 11.68 -3.51 15.09
C PRO A 54 10.38 -3.93 14.36
N LEU A 55 9.35 -3.07 14.40
CA LEU A 55 8.06 -3.27 13.74
C LEU A 55 7.94 -2.47 12.44
N TYR A 56 9.05 -1.86 11.96
CA TYR A 56 9.07 -1.06 10.74
C TYR A 56 8.41 -1.79 9.57
N ASN A 57 7.61 -1.06 8.79
CA ASN A 57 6.86 -1.56 7.64
C ASN A 57 5.81 -2.64 7.97
N ARG A 58 5.24 -2.62 9.18
CA ARG A 58 4.18 -3.55 9.60
C ARG A 58 2.95 -2.81 10.05
N ILE A 59 1.78 -3.33 9.70
CA ILE A 59 0.51 -2.91 10.32
C ILE A 59 0.36 -3.66 11.63
N ILE A 60 0.22 -2.90 12.72
CA ILE A 60 0.08 -3.41 14.08
C ILE A 60 -1.23 -2.93 14.72
N ASP A 61 -1.57 -3.52 15.86
CA ASP A 61 -2.60 -3.03 16.77
C ASP A 61 -1.95 -2.73 18.13
N THR A 62 -2.05 -1.49 18.62
CA THR A 62 -1.42 -1.10 19.89
C THR A 62 -2.03 -1.80 21.11
N ARG A 63 -3.22 -2.39 20.99
CA ARG A 63 -3.79 -3.25 22.04
C ARG A 63 -2.96 -4.52 22.24
N THR A 64 -2.30 -5.01 21.21
CA THR A 64 -1.47 -6.22 21.25
C THR A 64 0.01 -5.87 21.47
N GLU A 65 0.51 -4.87 20.74
CA GLU A 65 1.95 -4.51 20.75
C GLU A 65 2.29 -3.46 21.82
N GLY A 66 1.27 -2.86 22.47
CA GLY A 66 1.42 -1.75 23.41
C GLY A 66 1.48 -0.38 22.72
N GLU A 67 1.01 0.67 23.40
CA GLU A 67 0.97 2.05 22.88
C GLU A 67 2.36 2.57 22.45
N ALA A 68 3.40 2.14 23.11
CA ALA A 68 4.77 2.55 22.80
C ALA A 68 5.23 2.08 21.40
N ALA A 69 4.63 1.02 20.86
CA ALA A 69 4.97 0.46 19.56
C ALA A 69 4.66 1.42 18.39
N ALA A 70 3.64 2.26 18.53
CA ALA A 70 3.25 3.27 17.53
C ALA A 70 3.93 4.64 17.78
N LYS A 71 4.78 4.77 18.79
CA LYS A 71 5.41 6.05 19.09
C LYS A 71 6.27 6.56 17.92
N GLY A 72 5.95 7.75 17.45
CA GLY A 72 6.64 8.40 16.33
C GLY A 72 6.12 7.96 14.95
N SER A 73 5.23 6.98 14.86
CA SER A 73 4.55 6.65 13.59
C SER A 73 3.59 7.76 13.18
N THR A 74 3.59 8.07 11.90
CA THR A 74 2.70 9.08 11.29
C THR A 74 1.55 8.45 10.50
N GLU A 75 1.43 7.10 10.51
CA GLU A 75 0.53 6.35 9.64
C GLU A 75 -0.57 5.58 10.42
N PRO A 76 -1.56 6.29 11.06
CA PRO A 76 -2.71 5.63 11.64
C PRO A 76 -3.59 5.03 10.55
N MET A 77 -4.06 3.79 10.73
CA MET A 77 -4.85 3.09 9.72
C MET A 77 -6.33 3.48 9.71
N ARG A 78 -6.87 4.08 10.78
CA ARG A 78 -8.23 4.66 10.86
C ARG A 78 -8.15 6.18 10.68
N LEU A 79 -7.83 6.59 9.44
CA LEU A 79 -7.74 8.02 9.10
C LEU A 79 -9.04 8.79 9.36
N ASP A 80 -10.20 8.13 9.25
CA ASP A 80 -11.49 8.71 9.59
C ASP A 80 -11.57 9.15 11.06
N LEU A 81 -10.90 8.46 11.95
CA LEU A 81 -10.85 8.79 13.39
C LEU A 81 -9.67 9.71 13.75
N HIS A 82 -8.58 9.63 13.02
CA HIS A 82 -7.34 10.36 13.36
C HIS A 82 -7.08 11.57 12.46
N ASN A 83 -7.81 11.72 11.34
CA ASN A 83 -7.59 12.78 10.35
C ASN A 83 -8.92 13.32 9.79
N ASN A 84 -9.78 13.89 10.63
CA ASN A 84 -10.98 14.64 10.25
C ASN A 84 -11.92 13.92 9.27
N GLY A 85 -12.17 12.63 9.46
CA GLY A 85 -13.09 11.87 8.61
C GLY A 85 -12.50 11.45 7.26
N ASP A 86 -11.19 11.42 7.12
CA ASP A 86 -10.50 11.02 5.90
C ASP A 86 -10.80 9.54 5.56
N VAL A 87 -11.31 9.31 4.37
CA VAL A 87 -11.79 7.99 3.92
C VAL A 87 -10.79 7.22 3.06
N ARG A 88 -9.56 7.72 2.87
CA ARG A 88 -8.57 7.09 1.99
C ARG A 88 -8.33 5.62 2.32
N TYR A 89 -8.32 5.25 3.59
CA TYR A 89 -8.10 3.89 4.06
C TYR A 89 -9.40 3.12 4.39
N ARG A 90 -10.56 3.65 3.94
CA ARG A 90 -11.84 2.93 4.03
C ARG A 90 -11.76 1.57 3.35
N GLU A 91 -10.96 1.47 2.29
CA GLU A 91 -10.64 0.26 1.55
C GLU A 91 -9.23 0.37 1.00
N GLY A 92 -8.48 -0.71 1.08
CA GLY A 92 -7.11 -0.73 0.58
C GLY A 92 -6.49 -2.12 0.54
N LEU A 93 -5.28 -2.14 0.03
CA LEU A 93 -4.49 -3.35 -0.20
C LEU A 93 -3.01 -3.06 0.04
N VAL A 94 -2.33 -3.93 0.76
CA VAL A 94 -0.89 -3.80 1.00
C VAL A 94 -0.12 -4.15 -0.28
N ILE A 95 0.72 -3.24 -0.75
CA ILE A 95 1.69 -3.51 -1.82
C ILE A 95 2.98 -4.00 -1.17
N GLY A 96 3.46 -5.19 -1.56
CA GLY A 96 4.59 -5.87 -0.95
C GLY A 96 5.95 -5.23 -1.28
N HIS A 97 6.06 -3.93 -1.00
CA HIS A 97 7.32 -3.20 -1.08
C HIS A 97 8.13 -3.41 0.20
N ASN A 98 9.45 -3.54 0.07
CA ASN A 98 10.37 -3.71 1.20
C ASN A 98 9.96 -4.83 2.17
N PRO A 99 9.72 -6.07 1.70
CA PRO A 99 9.17 -7.15 2.53
C PRO A 99 10.12 -7.60 3.66
N THR A 100 11.39 -7.26 3.57
CA THR A 100 12.41 -7.54 4.60
C THR A 100 12.49 -6.44 5.65
N ALA A 101 11.66 -5.40 5.55
CA ALA A 101 11.66 -4.24 6.43
C ALA A 101 13.06 -3.59 6.58
N THR A 102 13.81 -3.50 5.47
CA THR A 102 15.10 -2.82 5.45
C THR A 102 14.90 -1.38 5.88
N PRO A 103 15.59 -0.91 6.95
CA PRO A 103 15.43 0.44 7.44
C PRO A 103 15.62 1.50 6.36
N ARG A 104 14.77 2.51 6.35
CA ARG A 104 14.79 3.66 5.42
C ARG A 104 14.54 3.33 3.94
N ALA A 105 14.25 2.09 3.58
CA ALA A 105 13.95 1.71 2.20
C ALA A 105 12.50 1.96 1.76
N GLY A 106 11.73 2.65 2.58
CA GLY A 106 10.31 2.94 2.39
C GLY A 106 9.41 1.93 3.09
N SER A 107 8.31 2.42 3.64
CA SER A 107 7.33 1.64 4.40
C SER A 107 5.91 2.02 4.05
N CYS A 108 4.95 1.21 4.50
CA CYS A 108 3.53 1.51 4.46
C CYS A 108 3.03 1.87 3.05
N ILE A 109 3.45 1.09 2.05
CA ILE A 109 3.04 1.30 0.66
C ILE A 109 1.75 0.53 0.40
N PHE A 110 0.69 1.27 0.08
CA PHE A 110 -0.65 0.74 -0.12
C PHE A 110 -1.23 1.11 -1.48
N ALA A 111 -2.19 0.32 -1.96
CA ALA A 111 -3.25 0.80 -2.82
C ALA A 111 -4.40 1.26 -1.94
N HIS A 112 -4.98 2.45 -2.17
CA HIS A 112 -6.04 3.02 -1.35
C HIS A 112 -6.96 3.95 -2.16
N LEU A 113 -7.99 4.51 -1.55
CA LEU A 113 -8.91 5.43 -2.23
C LEU A 113 -8.30 6.81 -2.39
N TRP A 114 -8.68 7.54 -3.45
CA TRP A 114 -8.46 8.98 -3.53
C TRP A 114 -9.30 9.73 -2.49
N ARG A 115 -8.83 10.89 -2.01
CA ARG A 115 -9.69 11.92 -1.44
C ARG A 115 -10.39 12.64 -2.60
N PRO A 116 -9.79 13.69 -3.25
CA PRO A 116 -10.24 14.08 -4.57
C PRO A 116 -9.49 13.27 -5.64
N PRO A 117 -10.14 13.01 -6.81
CA PRO A 117 -9.49 12.36 -7.93
C PRO A 117 -8.21 13.08 -8.37
N GLY A 118 -7.12 12.32 -8.55
CA GLY A 118 -5.84 12.85 -9.03
C GLY A 118 -4.97 13.52 -7.96
N GLU A 119 -5.37 13.52 -6.69
CA GLU A 119 -4.52 14.00 -5.60
C GLU A 119 -3.26 13.12 -5.49
N PRO A 120 -2.05 13.73 -5.42
CA PRO A 120 -0.82 12.97 -5.27
C PRO A 120 -0.73 12.30 -3.89
N THR A 121 -0.04 11.18 -3.83
CA THR A 121 0.25 10.44 -2.59
C THR A 121 1.70 10.64 -2.17
N ALA A 122 2.04 10.22 -0.97
CA ALA A 122 3.43 10.20 -0.48
C ALA A 122 4.23 8.95 -0.94
N GLY A 123 3.65 8.12 -1.81
CA GLY A 123 4.29 6.89 -2.32
C GLY A 123 3.32 5.74 -2.57
N CYS A 124 2.11 5.82 -2.04
CA CYS A 124 1.02 4.86 -2.29
C CYS A 124 0.44 5.01 -3.70
N THR A 125 -0.44 4.09 -4.09
CA THR A 125 -1.23 4.17 -5.32
C THR A 125 -2.69 4.42 -4.98
N ALA A 126 -3.23 5.56 -5.39
CA ALA A 126 -4.61 5.92 -5.12
C ALA A 126 -5.50 5.66 -6.34
N MET A 127 -6.76 5.28 -6.11
CA MET A 127 -7.76 5.04 -7.15
C MET A 127 -9.18 5.37 -6.67
N ALA A 128 -10.11 5.42 -7.63
CA ALA A 128 -11.53 5.59 -7.31
C ALA A 128 -12.09 4.37 -6.56
N ALA A 129 -13.14 4.58 -5.76
CA ALA A 129 -13.76 3.53 -4.96
C ALA A 129 -14.24 2.36 -5.83
N ASP A 130 -14.99 2.63 -6.91
CA ASP A 130 -15.49 1.61 -7.84
C ASP A 130 -14.36 0.75 -8.43
N THR A 131 -13.19 1.37 -8.67
CA THR A 131 -12.00 0.66 -9.15
C THR A 131 -11.43 -0.24 -8.05
N MET A 132 -11.35 0.26 -6.83
CA MET A 132 -10.86 -0.53 -5.68
C MET A 132 -11.78 -1.72 -5.41
N ASP A 133 -13.10 -1.51 -5.41
CA ASP A 133 -14.10 -2.57 -5.25
C ASP A 133 -13.91 -3.67 -6.31
N GLY A 134 -13.80 -3.26 -7.58
CA GLY A 134 -13.55 -4.19 -8.68
C GLY A 134 -12.24 -4.97 -8.55
N VAL A 135 -11.16 -4.30 -8.12
CA VAL A 135 -9.86 -4.94 -7.88
C VAL A 135 -9.95 -5.94 -6.73
N LEU A 136 -10.52 -5.56 -5.59
CA LEU A 136 -10.64 -6.42 -4.42
C LEU A 136 -11.50 -7.67 -4.72
N ALA A 137 -12.63 -7.50 -5.41
CA ALA A 137 -13.50 -8.60 -5.81
C ALA A 137 -12.86 -9.54 -6.85
N TRP A 138 -11.99 -9.01 -7.71
CA TRP A 138 -11.32 -9.78 -8.76
C TRP A 138 -10.11 -10.58 -8.26
N LEU A 139 -9.39 -10.09 -7.26
CA LEU A 139 -8.15 -10.69 -6.76
C LEU A 139 -8.39 -12.08 -6.17
N ARG A 140 -7.47 -13.01 -6.50
CA ARG A 140 -7.46 -14.39 -5.99
C ARG A 140 -6.04 -14.72 -5.50
N PRO A 141 -5.84 -15.04 -4.21
CA PRO A 141 -4.50 -15.32 -3.66
C PRO A 141 -3.84 -16.57 -4.27
N ASP A 142 -4.61 -17.58 -4.64
CA ASP A 142 -4.13 -18.81 -5.30
C ASP A 142 -3.56 -18.54 -6.70
N ALA A 143 -4.02 -17.50 -7.40
CA ALA A 143 -3.46 -17.02 -8.65
C ALA A 143 -2.12 -16.28 -8.48
N ARG A 144 -1.68 -16.04 -7.25
CA ARG A 144 -0.45 -15.29 -6.93
C ARG A 144 -0.35 -13.95 -7.69
N PRO A 145 -1.34 -13.08 -7.54
CA PRO A 145 -1.38 -11.82 -8.26
C PRO A 145 -0.16 -10.96 -7.94
N VAL A 146 0.28 -10.20 -8.94
CA VAL A 146 1.35 -9.23 -8.79
C VAL A 146 0.88 -7.84 -9.23
N PHE A 147 1.45 -6.83 -8.62
CA PHE A 147 1.25 -5.43 -8.97
C PHE A 147 2.48 -4.92 -9.71
N VAL A 148 2.30 -4.50 -10.98
CA VAL A 148 3.37 -3.92 -11.79
C VAL A 148 3.17 -2.41 -11.85
N GLN A 149 4.12 -1.67 -11.29
CA GLN A 149 4.14 -0.21 -11.31
C GLN A 149 5.48 0.28 -11.84
N LEU A 150 5.44 0.97 -12.97
CA LEU A 150 6.64 1.43 -13.68
C LEU A 150 6.43 2.84 -14.24
N PRO A 151 7.47 3.66 -14.34
CA PRO A 151 7.43 4.85 -15.19
C PRO A 151 7.04 4.45 -16.62
N ARG A 152 6.26 5.29 -17.32
CA ARG A 152 5.73 4.97 -18.65
C ARG A 152 6.80 4.50 -19.63
N THR A 153 7.96 5.13 -19.62
CA THR A 153 9.10 4.76 -20.48
C THR A 153 9.58 3.33 -20.22
N GLU A 154 9.68 2.93 -18.96
CA GLU A 154 10.07 1.57 -18.57
C GLU A 154 8.97 0.57 -18.86
N TYR A 155 7.70 0.94 -18.63
CA TYR A 155 6.57 0.11 -18.96
C TYR A 155 6.56 -0.26 -20.45
N VAL A 156 6.66 0.73 -21.33
CA VAL A 156 6.70 0.52 -22.79
C VAL A 156 7.89 -0.33 -23.20
N ARG A 157 9.07 -0.08 -22.62
CA ARG A 157 10.29 -0.84 -22.90
C ARG A 157 10.18 -2.31 -22.55
N LEU A 158 9.54 -2.62 -21.42
CA LEU A 158 9.41 -3.97 -20.88
C LEU A 158 8.13 -4.70 -21.33
N ALA A 159 7.17 -4.00 -21.90
CA ALA A 159 5.83 -4.51 -22.19
C ALA A 159 5.83 -5.83 -22.97
N ARG A 160 6.67 -5.92 -24.02
CA ARG A 160 6.76 -7.13 -24.85
C ARG A 160 7.43 -8.30 -24.11
N GLU A 161 8.55 -8.03 -23.43
CA GLU A 161 9.32 -9.05 -22.70
C GLU A 161 8.53 -9.62 -21.53
N TRP A 162 7.84 -8.76 -20.80
CA TRP A 162 7.06 -9.12 -19.61
C TRP A 162 5.58 -9.45 -19.92
N GLN A 163 5.19 -9.40 -21.18
CA GLN A 163 3.81 -9.63 -21.62
C GLN A 163 2.80 -8.74 -20.85
N LEU A 164 3.18 -7.48 -20.63
CA LEU A 164 2.30 -6.54 -19.94
C LEU A 164 1.11 -6.15 -20.84
N PRO A 165 -0.04 -5.84 -20.24
CA PRO A 165 -1.18 -5.28 -20.97
C PRO A 165 -0.80 -3.99 -21.72
N GLU A 166 -1.58 -3.61 -22.72
CA GLU A 166 -1.38 -2.30 -23.35
C GLU A 166 -1.53 -1.18 -22.32
N ALA A 167 -0.56 -0.25 -22.32
CA ALA A 167 -0.67 0.91 -21.44
C ALA A 167 -1.88 1.76 -21.83
N ALA A 168 -2.71 2.11 -20.87
CA ALA A 168 -3.81 3.06 -21.08
C ALA A 168 -3.26 4.38 -21.67
N ARG A 169 -3.98 4.95 -22.63
CA ARG A 169 -3.61 6.20 -23.32
C ARG A 169 -3.73 7.41 -22.42
#